data_947a5f644c0ea5ac7672035774cbea9a
#
_entry.id   947a5f644c0ea5ac7672035774cbea9a
#
_cell.length_a   1.000
_cell.length_b   1.000
_cell.length_c   1.000
_cell.angle_alpha   90.00
_cell.angle_beta   90.00
_cell.angle_gamma   90.00
#
_symmetry.space_group_name_H-M   'P 1'
#
loop_
_entity.id
_entity.type
_entity.pdbx_description
1 polymer ?
#
loop_
_entity_poly.entity_id
_entity_poly.type
_entity_poly.pdbx_seq_one_letter_code
_entity_poly.pdbx_strand_id
1 'polypeptide(L)'
;NGQRVIGGIAWEFIEKLLEEKAALIELPKGHISVNTEYYKLIAQRMVLASGIHVYCNSYLSGAICEDGTIQAVTVCNKGGTQTIYGRCFIDATGDGDLCKLANAPVIVHDVMQPLSLCFTLSGVDITTPLLKDCIHHKGINGAPSCNGVIRAYLDTLYAKGEAPMFGGPWFNT
;
A
#
# COMPACT_ATOMS: atom_id res chain seq x y z
N ASN A 1 11.40 18.36 -13.67
CA ASN A 1 12.49 19.23 -13.22
C ASN A 1 13.61 18.46 -12.49
N GLY A 2 13.48 17.13 -12.23
CA GLY A 2 14.49 16.32 -11.54
C GLY A 2 14.72 16.66 -10.06
N GLN A 3 13.92 17.55 -9.49
CA GLN A 3 14.05 17.93 -8.09
C GLN A 3 13.31 16.94 -7.21
N ARG A 4 14.01 16.41 -6.21
CA ARG A 4 13.41 15.55 -5.18
C ARG A 4 12.46 16.36 -4.29
N VAL A 5 11.22 15.89 -4.17
CA VAL A 5 10.20 16.51 -3.32
C VAL A 5 9.88 15.69 -2.07
N ILE A 6 10.24 14.39 -2.08
CA ILE A 6 10.06 13.49 -0.93
C ILE A 6 11.30 13.57 -0.04
N GLY A 7 11.09 13.74 1.27
CA GLY A 7 12.15 13.82 2.29
C GLY A 7 11.76 13.10 3.59
N GLY A 8 12.59 13.29 4.63
CA GLY A 8 12.37 12.72 5.96
C GLY A 8 12.39 11.20 5.96
N ILE A 9 11.64 10.58 6.85
CA ILE A 9 11.59 9.12 7.06
C ILE A 9 11.26 8.36 5.77
N ALA A 10 10.39 8.89 4.91
CA ALA A 10 10.04 8.24 3.65
C ALA A 10 11.24 8.12 2.72
N TRP A 11 12.09 9.15 2.67
CA TRP A 11 13.31 9.10 1.85
C TRP A 11 14.39 8.23 2.50
N GLU A 12 14.59 8.31 3.81
CA GLU A 12 15.49 7.41 4.55
C GLU A 12 15.15 5.94 4.29
N PHE A 13 13.87 5.61 4.28
CA PHE A 13 13.40 4.26 3.95
C PHE A 13 13.80 3.83 2.54
N ILE A 14 13.66 4.72 1.55
CA ILE A 14 14.06 4.45 0.17
C ILE A 14 15.58 4.30 0.05
N GLU A 15 16.37 5.14 0.73
CA GLU A 15 17.83 5.01 0.75
C GLU A 15 18.27 3.64 1.25
N LYS A 16 17.68 3.14 2.34
CA LYS A 16 17.95 1.79 2.85
C LYS A 16 17.58 0.68 1.86
N LEU A 17 16.50 0.85 1.11
CA LEU A 17 16.14 -0.10 0.05
C LEU A 17 17.12 -0.05 -1.12
N LEU A 18 17.62 1.12 -1.48
CA LEU A 18 18.64 1.29 -2.53
C LEU A 18 19.98 0.67 -2.13
N GLU A 19 20.40 0.82 -0.88
CA GLU A 19 21.61 0.18 -0.32
C GLU A 19 21.56 -1.34 -0.45
N GLU A 20 20.41 -1.93 -0.22
CA GLU A 20 20.16 -3.39 -0.36
C GLU A 20 19.88 -3.80 -1.83
N LYS A 21 19.97 -2.88 -2.78
CA LYS A 21 19.61 -3.10 -4.21
C LYS A 21 18.17 -3.60 -4.39
N ALA A 22 17.32 -3.23 -3.47
CA ALA A 22 15.91 -3.64 -3.41
C ALA A 22 14.94 -2.56 -3.90
N ALA A 23 15.45 -1.44 -4.41
CA ALA A 23 14.67 -0.39 -5.04
C ALA A 23 15.33 0.11 -6.32
N LEU A 24 14.50 0.63 -7.23
CA LEU A 24 14.93 1.27 -8.46
C LEU A 24 14.14 2.58 -8.63
N ILE A 25 14.85 3.67 -8.87
CA ILE A 25 14.23 4.96 -9.20
C ILE A 25 14.15 5.08 -10.71
N GLU A 26 12.96 5.18 -11.24
CA GLU A 26 12.69 5.28 -12.68
C GLU A 26 12.60 6.74 -13.10
N LEU A 27 13.67 7.24 -13.73
CA LEU A 27 13.69 8.58 -14.28
C LEU A 27 13.14 8.58 -15.73
N PRO A 28 12.51 9.67 -16.18
CA PRO A 28 12.32 10.96 -15.48
C PRO A 28 11.07 11.05 -14.61
N LYS A 29 10.23 10.02 -14.57
CA LYS A 29 8.94 10.06 -13.86
C LYS A 29 9.07 10.05 -12.33
N GLY A 30 10.23 9.61 -11.80
CA GLY A 30 10.46 9.53 -10.35
C GLY A 30 9.66 8.43 -9.66
N HIS A 31 9.14 7.46 -10.40
CA HIS A 31 8.53 6.27 -9.80
C HIS A 31 9.61 5.44 -9.11
N ILE A 32 9.25 4.81 -8.01
CA ILE A 32 10.15 3.95 -7.26
C ILE A 32 9.55 2.56 -7.24
N SER A 33 10.21 1.65 -7.95
CA SER A 33 9.89 0.22 -7.90
C SER A 33 10.65 -0.42 -6.75
N VAL A 34 9.99 -1.24 -5.94
CA VAL A 34 10.59 -1.87 -4.75
C VAL A 34 10.36 -3.37 -4.73
N ASN A 35 11.34 -4.09 -4.18
CA ASN A 35 11.14 -5.47 -3.81
C ASN A 35 10.30 -5.53 -2.53
N THR A 36 9.12 -6.15 -2.59
CA THR A 36 8.13 -6.15 -1.50
C THR A 36 8.62 -6.88 -0.25
N GLU A 37 9.46 -7.89 -0.38
CA GLU A 37 9.99 -8.62 0.78
C GLU A 37 11.05 -7.80 1.51
N TYR A 38 11.93 -7.13 0.77
CA TYR A 38 12.87 -6.17 1.37
C TYR A 38 12.15 -4.97 1.97
N TYR A 39 11.05 -4.51 1.35
CA TYR A 39 10.23 -3.45 1.91
C TYR A 39 9.78 -3.79 3.34
N LYS A 40 9.21 -4.97 3.55
CA LYS A 40 8.78 -5.45 4.87
C LYS A 40 9.96 -5.53 5.84
N LEU A 41 11.09 -6.10 5.40
CA LEU A 41 12.28 -6.29 6.22
C LEU A 41 12.87 -4.96 6.70
N ILE A 42 13.03 -3.99 5.79
CA ILE A 42 13.58 -2.67 6.11
C ILE A 42 12.64 -1.90 7.03
N ALA A 43 11.32 -1.91 6.75
CA ALA A 43 10.33 -1.30 7.63
C ALA A 43 10.42 -1.85 9.05
N GLN A 44 10.48 -3.17 9.19
CA GLN A 44 10.63 -3.82 10.48
C GLN A 44 11.93 -3.42 11.19
N ARG A 45 13.07 -3.42 10.49
CA ARG A 45 14.37 -3.01 11.04
C ARG A 45 14.35 -1.57 11.53
N MET A 46 13.78 -0.64 10.77
CA MET A 46 13.69 0.78 11.15
C MET A 46 12.85 0.96 12.42
N VAL A 47 11.70 0.30 12.48
CA VAL A 47 10.81 0.38 13.64
C VAL A 47 11.47 -0.21 14.89
N LEU A 48 12.10 -1.38 14.79
CA LEU A 48 12.79 -2.01 15.92
C LEU A 48 14.00 -1.19 16.38
N ALA A 49 14.76 -0.60 15.46
CA ALA A 49 15.90 0.25 15.79
C ALA A 49 15.50 1.54 16.52
N SER A 50 14.27 2.01 16.37
CA SER A 50 13.76 3.21 17.06
C SER A 50 13.27 2.95 18.48
N GLY A 51 13.33 1.71 18.98
CA GLY A 51 12.90 1.34 20.32
C GLY A 51 11.38 1.29 20.52
N ILE A 52 10.63 1.24 19.45
CA ILE A 52 9.15 1.16 19.46
C ILE A 52 8.74 -0.27 19.82
N HIS A 53 7.74 -0.39 20.71
CA HIS A 53 7.08 -1.67 20.97
C HIS A 53 6.08 -1.96 19.84
N VAL A 54 6.29 -3.06 19.12
CA VAL A 54 5.46 -3.46 17.98
C VAL A 54 4.56 -4.63 18.34
N TYR A 55 3.28 -4.48 18.11
CA TYR A 55 2.27 -5.53 18.26
C TYR A 55 1.83 -6.01 16.87
N CYS A 56 2.57 -6.95 16.30
CA CYS A 56 2.20 -7.56 15.02
C CYS A 56 0.95 -8.44 15.14
N ASN A 57 0.24 -8.60 14.02
CA ASN A 57 -0.97 -9.42 13.95
C ASN A 57 -1.99 -9.08 15.05
N SER A 58 -2.08 -7.78 15.38
CA SER A 58 -2.98 -7.26 16.39
C SER A 58 -4.04 -6.39 15.76
N TYR A 59 -5.28 -6.64 16.10
CA TYR A 59 -6.44 -5.91 15.60
C TYR A 59 -6.92 -4.92 16.65
N LEU A 60 -7.15 -3.67 16.26
CA LEU A 60 -7.77 -2.66 17.13
C LEU A 60 -9.24 -3.02 17.31
N SER A 61 -9.64 -3.36 18.51
CA SER A 61 -11.00 -3.85 18.82
C SER A 61 -11.82 -2.90 19.68
N GLY A 62 -11.22 -1.87 20.26
CA GLY A 62 -11.95 -0.91 21.09
C GLY A 62 -11.13 0.30 21.48
N ALA A 63 -11.83 1.32 21.98
CA ALA A 63 -11.24 2.51 22.61
C ALA A 63 -11.97 2.77 23.94
N ILE A 64 -11.20 3.13 24.96
CA ILE A 64 -11.73 3.59 26.27
C ILE A 64 -11.61 5.10 26.30
N CYS A 65 -12.75 5.77 26.36
CA CYS A 65 -12.84 7.21 26.33
C CYS A 65 -13.50 7.74 27.59
N GLU A 66 -12.94 8.82 28.16
CA GLU A 66 -13.52 9.58 29.27
C GLU A 66 -13.50 11.05 28.90
N ASP A 67 -14.62 11.73 29.06
CA ASP A 67 -14.80 13.15 28.77
C ASP A 67 -14.26 13.58 27.38
N GLY A 68 -14.53 12.76 26.36
CA GLY A 68 -14.08 13.02 24.98
C GLY A 68 -12.59 12.77 24.72
N THR A 69 -11.86 12.21 25.70
CA THR A 69 -10.44 11.93 25.61
C THR A 69 -10.20 10.41 25.61
N ILE A 70 -9.43 9.90 24.65
CA ILE A 70 -9.04 8.50 24.62
C ILE A 70 -8.02 8.26 25.73
N GLN A 71 -8.31 7.32 26.64
CA GLN A 71 -7.43 6.90 27.73
C GLN A 71 -6.63 5.66 27.37
N ALA A 72 -7.26 4.75 26.63
CA ALA A 72 -6.65 3.51 26.22
C ALA A 72 -7.27 2.96 24.93
N VAL A 73 -6.55 2.06 24.28
CA VAL A 73 -7.06 1.24 23.18
C VAL A 73 -7.04 -0.23 23.56
N THR A 74 -7.98 -0.97 23.02
CA THR A 74 -8.06 -2.42 23.18
C THR A 74 -7.63 -3.09 21.89
N VAL A 75 -6.66 -3.99 21.97
CA VAL A 75 -6.15 -4.77 20.85
C VAL A 75 -6.39 -6.26 21.08
N CYS A 76 -6.70 -7.00 20.02
CA CYS A 76 -6.92 -8.42 20.04
C CYS A 76 -5.90 -9.12 19.13
N ASN A 77 -5.29 -10.17 19.63
CA ASN A 77 -4.35 -11.01 18.89
C ASN A 77 -4.38 -12.46 19.40
N LYS A 78 -3.48 -13.32 18.94
CA LYS A 78 -3.42 -14.71 19.40
C LYS A 78 -3.14 -14.87 20.90
N GLY A 79 -2.55 -13.88 21.55
CA GLY A 79 -2.33 -13.85 23.01
C GLY A 79 -3.57 -13.41 23.82
N GLY A 80 -4.67 -13.10 23.13
CA GLY A 80 -5.91 -12.61 23.73
C GLY A 80 -6.12 -11.12 23.55
N THR A 81 -6.95 -10.54 24.40
CA THR A 81 -7.29 -9.12 24.39
C THR A 81 -6.42 -8.38 25.40
N GLN A 82 -5.85 -7.27 25.00
CA GLN A 82 -4.98 -6.42 25.80
C GLN A 82 -5.43 -4.98 25.74
N THR A 83 -5.28 -4.25 26.85
CA THR A 83 -5.55 -2.81 26.91
C THR A 83 -4.23 -2.07 26.98
N ILE A 84 -4.04 -1.09 26.10
CA ILE A 84 -2.84 -0.27 26.01
C ILE A 84 -3.21 1.16 26.36
N TYR A 85 -2.64 1.67 27.43
CA TYR A 85 -2.82 3.05 27.89
C TYR A 85 -1.81 3.98 27.21
N GLY A 86 -2.22 5.22 26.92
CA GLY A 86 -1.37 6.20 26.29
C GLY A 86 -1.79 7.63 26.62
N ARG A 87 -0.87 8.56 26.44
CA ARG A 87 -1.16 10.01 26.59
C ARG A 87 -1.57 10.64 25.26
N CYS A 88 -1.20 10.03 24.16
CA CYS A 88 -1.52 10.49 22.81
C CYS A 88 -1.72 9.26 21.92
N PHE A 89 -2.73 9.32 21.06
CA PHE A 89 -3.06 8.26 20.12
C PHE A 89 -3.07 8.84 18.72
N ILE A 90 -2.46 8.11 17.79
CA ILE A 90 -2.41 8.46 16.37
C ILE A 90 -3.15 7.35 15.61
N ASP A 91 -4.25 7.72 14.95
CA ASP A 91 -4.96 6.79 14.08
C ASP A 91 -4.27 6.72 12.71
N ALA A 92 -3.68 5.58 12.43
CA ALA A 92 -3.08 5.25 11.15
C ALA A 92 -3.66 3.93 10.59
N THR A 93 -4.91 3.61 10.95
CA THR A 93 -5.59 2.36 10.56
C THR A 93 -5.96 2.31 9.07
N GLY A 94 -5.93 3.43 8.38
CA GLY A 94 -6.33 3.56 6.98
C GLY A 94 -7.79 3.99 6.83
N ASP A 95 -8.69 3.41 7.60
CA ASP A 95 -10.14 3.68 7.53
C ASP A 95 -10.67 4.54 8.70
N GLY A 96 -9.78 5.02 9.59
CA GLY A 96 -10.17 5.81 10.75
C GLY A 96 -10.87 5.00 11.84
N ASP A 97 -10.47 3.75 12.01
CA ASP A 97 -11.11 2.82 12.96
C ASP A 97 -11.06 3.33 14.39
N LEU A 98 -9.95 3.93 14.81
CA LEU A 98 -9.83 4.50 16.15
C LEU A 98 -10.78 5.68 16.32
N CYS A 99 -10.89 6.56 15.34
CA CYS A 99 -11.82 7.68 15.35
C CYS A 99 -13.26 7.19 15.52
N LYS A 100 -13.64 6.17 14.78
CA LYS A 100 -14.97 5.56 14.88
C LYS A 100 -15.21 4.92 16.24
N LEU A 101 -14.25 4.15 16.77
CA LEU A 101 -14.35 3.51 18.07
C LEU A 101 -14.40 4.51 19.24
N ALA A 102 -13.78 5.67 19.06
CA ALA A 102 -13.81 6.78 20.01
C ALA A 102 -15.05 7.69 19.87
N ASN A 103 -15.98 7.35 18.96
CA ASN A 103 -17.15 8.19 18.63
C ASN A 103 -16.78 9.60 18.17
N ALA A 104 -15.63 9.79 17.58
CA ALA A 104 -15.25 11.06 16.95
C ALA A 104 -16.11 11.31 15.71
N PRO A 105 -16.47 12.57 15.41
CA PRO A 105 -17.21 12.89 14.20
C PRO A 105 -16.39 12.55 12.96
N VAL A 106 -16.98 11.78 12.04
CA VAL A 106 -16.38 11.37 10.76
C VAL A 106 -17.27 11.76 9.60
N ILE A 107 -16.68 12.07 8.47
CA ILE A 107 -17.40 12.32 7.22
C ILE A 107 -17.30 11.03 6.37
N VAL A 108 -18.44 10.50 6.00
CA VAL A 108 -18.53 9.38 5.05
C VAL A 108 -19.08 9.93 3.74
N HIS A 109 -18.38 9.70 2.65
CA HIS A 109 -18.84 10.11 1.32
C HIS A 109 -19.79 9.06 0.72
N ASP A 110 -20.79 9.53 -0.01
CA ASP A 110 -21.76 8.64 -0.70
C ASP A 110 -21.08 7.79 -1.77
N VAL A 111 -20.03 8.32 -2.39
CA VAL A 111 -19.21 7.61 -3.37
C VAL A 111 -17.87 7.27 -2.73
N MET A 112 -17.68 5.99 -2.46
CA MET A 112 -16.45 5.45 -1.90
C MET A 112 -15.46 5.09 -3.00
N GLN A 113 -14.17 5.12 -2.65
CA GLN A 113 -13.14 4.59 -3.53
C GLN A 113 -13.35 3.08 -3.73
N PRO A 114 -13.22 2.56 -4.96
CA PRO A 114 -13.36 1.13 -5.21
C PRO A 114 -12.37 0.31 -4.40
N LEU A 115 -12.83 -0.83 -3.92
CA LEU A 115 -11.96 -1.81 -3.25
C LEU A 115 -10.94 -2.36 -4.24
N SER A 116 -9.72 -2.57 -3.77
CA SER A 116 -8.63 -3.16 -4.57
C SER A 116 -8.05 -4.37 -3.84
N LEU A 117 -7.92 -5.47 -4.56
CA LEU A 117 -7.22 -6.66 -4.10
C LEU A 117 -5.93 -6.81 -4.88
N CYS A 118 -4.80 -6.77 -4.17
CA CYS A 118 -3.49 -7.00 -4.77
C CYS A 118 -3.10 -8.47 -4.62
N PHE A 119 -2.64 -9.08 -5.70
CA PHE A 119 -2.14 -10.45 -5.68
C PHE A 119 -1.02 -10.62 -6.70
N THR A 120 -0.20 -11.64 -6.53
CA THR A 120 0.90 -11.98 -7.43
C THR A 120 0.56 -13.27 -8.17
N LEU A 121 0.75 -13.27 -9.48
CA LEU A 121 0.68 -14.48 -10.31
C LEU A 121 2.08 -14.97 -10.60
N SER A 122 2.31 -16.26 -10.45
CA SER A 122 3.53 -16.96 -10.87
C SER A 122 3.24 -17.89 -12.04
N GLY A 123 4.29 -18.30 -12.77
CA GLY A 123 4.14 -19.20 -13.93
C GLY A 123 3.45 -18.56 -15.13
N VAL A 124 3.42 -17.24 -15.20
CA VAL A 124 2.84 -16.50 -16.34
C VAL A 124 3.77 -16.64 -17.54
N ASP A 125 3.22 -17.04 -18.69
CA ASP A 125 3.98 -17.03 -19.94
C ASP A 125 4.14 -15.61 -20.46
N ILE A 126 5.32 -15.07 -20.21
CA ILE A 126 5.70 -13.70 -20.60
C ILE A 126 6.06 -13.56 -22.08
N THR A 127 6.11 -14.67 -22.83
CA THR A 127 6.45 -14.67 -24.27
C THR A 127 5.21 -14.48 -25.16
N THR A 128 4.01 -14.49 -24.56
CA THR A 128 2.79 -14.27 -25.32
C THR A 128 2.78 -12.92 -26.03
N PRO A 129 2.15 -12.81 -27.22
CA PRO A 129 2.06 -11.53 -27.94
C PRO A 129 1.51 -10.36 -27.12
N LEU A 130 0.65 -10.65 -26.14
CA LEU A 130 0.08 -9.64 -25.26
C LEU A 130 1.07 -9.10 -24.23
N LEU A 131 1.94 -9.94 -23.72
CA LEU A 131 2.81 -9.63 -22.57
C LEU A 131 4.27 -9.38 -22.93
N LYS A 132 4.76 -9.93 -24.06
CA LYS A 132 6.18 -9.82 -24.44
C LYS A 132 6.72 -8.39 -24.50
N ASP A 133 5.87 -7.43 -24.87
CA ASP A 133 6.24 -6.01 -24.95
C ASP A 133 6.02 -5.27 -23.63
N CYS A 134 5.35 -5.90 -22.66
CA CYS A 134 5.10 -5.32 -21.36
C CYS A 134 6.29 -5.45 -20.40
N ILE A 135 7.00 -6.57 -20.46
CA ILE A 135 7.99 -6.93 -19.44
C ILE A 135 9.32 -6.22 -19.63
N HIS A 136 9.66 -5.91 -20.88
CA HIS A 136 10.94 -5.27 -21.20
C HIS A 136 10.89 -3.73 -21.20
N HIS A 137 9.71 -3.14 -21.07
CA HIS A 137 9.53 -1.71 -21.24
C HIS A 137 8.67 -1.11 -20.11
N LYS A 138 9.20 -1.01 -18.95
CA LYS A 138 8.58 -0.39 -17.76
C LYS A 138 8.12 1.07 -17.97
N GLY A 139 7.50 1.38 -19.10
CA GLY A 139 7.10 2.72 -19.47
C GLY A 139 8.28 3.69 -19.71
N ILE A 140 9.49 3.16 -19.78
CA ILE A 140 10.71 3.91 -20.10
C ILE A 140 10.80 4.05 -21.63
N ASN A 141 11.16 5.23 -22.12
CA ASN A 141 11.37 5.52 -23.55
C ASN A 141 10.12 5.47 -24.45
N GLY A 142 8.94 5.79 -23.92
CA GLY A 142 7.73 5.93 -24.74
C GLY A 142 7.08 4.61 -25.20
N ALA A 143 7.58 3.48 -24.75
CA ALA A 143 6.90 2.21 -24.96
C ALA A 143 5.58 2.16 -24.19
N PRO A 144 4.54 1.50 -24.72
CA PRO A 144 3.28 1.35 -24.00
C PRO A 144 3.52 0.64 -22.67
N SER A 145 3.00 1.21 -21.59
CA SER A 145 3.05 0.52 -20.29
C SER A 145 2.25 -0.77 -20.38
N CYS A 146 2.62 -1.76 -19.56
CA CYS A 146 1.87 -3.01 -19.42
C CYS A 146 0.38 -2.75 -19.21
N ASN A 147 0.07 -1.76 -18.39
CA ASN A 147 -1.30 -1.30 -18.16
C ASN A 147 -2.01 -0.86 -19.45
N GLY A 148 -1.33 -0.17 -20.35
CA GLY A 148 -1.92 0.29 -21.62
C GLY A 148 -2.30 -0.87 -22.54
N VAL A 149 -1.43 -1.85 -22.72
CA VAL A 149 -1.66 -3.02 -23.56
C VAL A 149 -2.78 -3.89 -23.01
N ILE A 150 -2.71 -4.21 -21.71
CA ILE A 150 -3.72 -5.04 -21.05
C ILE A 150 -5.06 -4.29 -20.99
N ARG A 151 -5.04 -2.99 -20.77
CA ARG A 151 -6.25 -2.18 -20.78
C ARG A 151 -6.96 -2.24 -22.13
N ALA A 152 -6.24 -2.08 -23.22
CA ALA A 152 -6.82 -2.19 -24.56
C ALA A 152 -7.47 -3.56 -24.80
N TYR A 153 -6.86 -4.63 -24.29
CA TYR A 153 -7.46 -5.97 -24.35
C TYR A 153 -8.73 -6.06 -23.49
N LEU A 154 -8.69 -5.56 -22.26
CA LEU A 154 -9.85 -5.53 -21.36
C LEU A 154 -11.02 -4.73 -21.95
N ASP A 155 -10.75 -3.62 -22.61
CA ASP A 155 -11.78 -2.83 -23.27
C ASP A 155 -12.55 -3.66 -24.33
N THR A 156 -11.88 -4.62 -24.98
CA THR A 156 -12.56 -5.56 -25.88
C THR A 156 -13.47 -6.56 -25.14
N LEU A 157 -13.09 -6.98 -23.94
CA LEU A 157 -13.91 -7.85 -23.09
C LEU A 157 -15.10 -7.11 -22.49
N TYR A 158 -14.91 -5.84 -22.10
CA TYR A 158 -15.99 -4.97 -21.63
C TYR A 158 -17.05 -4.77 -22.71
N ALA A 159 -16.61 -4.47 -23.95
CA ALA A 159 -17.52 -4.29 -25.09
C ALA A 159 -18.35 -5.54 -25.40
N LYS A 160 -17.83 -6.74 -25.08
CA LYS A 160 -18.51 -8.02 -25.23
C LYS A 160 -19.35 -8.44 -24.02
N GLY A 161 -19.27 -7.70 -22.91
CA GLY A 161 -19.88 -8.10 -21.65
C GLY A 161 -19.23 -9.29 -20.96
N GLU A 162 -18.00 -9.64 -21.34
CA GLU A 162 -17.22 -10.76 -20.79
C GLU A 162 -16.47 -10.38 -19.51
N ALA A 163 -16.34 -9.08 -19.20
CA ALA A 163 -15.76 -8.58 -17.97
C ALA A 163 -16.57 -7.38 -17.44
N PRO A 164 -16.61 -7.17 -16.10
CA PRO A 164 -17.27 -6.01 -15.51
C PRO A 164 -16.46 -4.73 -15.79
N MET A 165 -17.16 -3.66 -16.17
CA MET A 165 -16.54 -2.37 -16.42
C MET A 165 -16.22 -1.68 -15.09
N PHE A 166 -14.91 -1.52 -14.77
CA PHE A 166 -14.48 -0.76 -13.61
C PHE A 166 -13.04 -0.21 -13.80
N GLY A 167 -12.53 0.54 -12.82
CA GLY A 167 -11.29 1.30 -12.95
C GLY A 167 -9.97 0.51 -13.08
N GLY A 168 -9.93 -0.76 -12.72
CA GLY A 168 -8.76 -1.67 -12.84
C GLY A 168 -8.92 -2.68 -13.96
N PRO A 169 -8.17 -3.80 -13.92
CA PRO A 169 -7.01 -4.04 -13.04
C PRO A 169 -5.77 -3.22 -13.43
N TRP A 170 -4.88 -3.03 -12.44
CA TRP A 170 -3.57 -2.39 -12.62
C TRP A 170 -2.48 -3.46 -12.51
N PHE A 171 -1.54 -3.46 -13.44
CA PHE A 171 -0.48 -4.47 -13.51
C PHE A 171 0.89 -3.81 -13.28
N ASN A 172 1.67 -4.43 -12.42
CA ASN A 172 3.08 -4.11 -12.19
C ASN A 172 3.91 -5.37 -12.47
N THR A 173 4.97 -5.22 -13.24
CA THR A 173 5.89 -6.30 -13.61
C THR A 173 7.27 -6.03 -13.04
#